data_7622e1a9c3ff6a0573485cee6e622e7b
#
_entry.id   7622e1a9c3ff6a0573485cee6e622e7b
#
_cell.length_a   1.000
_cell.length_b   1.000
_cell.length_c   1.000
_cell.angle_alpha   90.00
_cell.angle_beta   90.00
_cell.angle_gamma   90.00
#
_symmetry.space_group_name_H-M   'P 1'
#
loop_
_entity.id
_entity.type
_entity.pdbx_description
1 polymer ?
#
loop_
_entity_poly.entity_id
_entity_poly.type
_entity_poly.pdbx_seq_one_letter_code
_entity_poly.pdbx_strand_id
1 'polypeptide(L)'
;MADLESVSTRARELDHVADELAEFASRLAPEAEKLRRLPDELIDGLRSSGLFRAGAPTAAGAPEAPPPLILRLAETVARGDASAGWCVSIAATSSLLGGWLSSDGLAEVFGDPQHVAAGVWAPRGAAHRVDGGYRVSGRWSFCSGITHSDYLFGGCVVGDSEPRVLAMPVDDLEIVDTWHTSGLCGTGSHDAVADDIFVPEHRSLWLFDSPTSGAALYRFPLLGFFALSIAAAALGNARGALDDLQELAANKVGLGSSRTLAQRSATWSVVAQHEASLRAARAFYYDAVNDAWLAAQSSEPVSVELRNALRLAATHATRTAADVARAMYDLGGGSAIYDESSLQRRFRDAHAATAHFQVNAATWELCGRLLLDQPTDTTML
;
A
#
# COMPACT_ATOMS: atom_id res chain seq x y z
N MET A 1 15.67 -20.34 -20.33
CA MET A 1 16.09 -20.94 -19.04
C MET A 1 16.91 -19.95 -18.20
N ALA A 2 17.93 -19.29 -18.74
CA ALA A 2 18.74 -18.29 -18.00
C ALA A 2 17.89 -17.11 -17.45
N ASP A 3 16.91 -16.61 -18.20
CA ASP A 3 16.03 -15.52 -17.75
C ASP A 3 15.12 -15.92 -16.59
N LEU A 4 14.59 -17.13 -16.57
CA LEU A 4 13.72 -17.62 -15.48
C LEU A 4 14.49 -17.85 -14.17
N GLU A 5 15.75 -18.28 -14.27
CA GLU A 5 16.64 -18.44 -13.11
C GLU A 5 17.04 -17.08 -12.52
N SER A 6 17.30 -16.09 -13.35
CA SER A 6 17.64 -14.72 -12.91
C SER A 6 16.46 -14.03 -12.21
N VAL A 7 15.24 -14.15 -12.76
CA VAL A 7 14.01 -13.63 -12.16
C VAL A 7 13.72 -14.29 -10.81
N SER A 8 13.89 -15.62 -10.73
CA SER A 8 13.68 -16.36 -9.47
C SER A 8 14.72 -16.01 -8.41
N THR A 9 15.97 -15.71 -8.80
CA THR A 9 17.03 -15.31 -7.88
C THR A 9 16.76 -13.91 -7.33
N ARG A 10 16.46 -12.95 -8.18
CA ARG A 10 16.11 -11.56 -7.78
C ARG A 10 14.88 -11.51 -6.88
N ALA A 11 13.85 -12.33 -7.15
CA ALA A 11 12.67 -12.41 -6.28
C ALA A 11 13.03 -12.91 -4.86
N ARG A 12 13.90 -13.91 -4.74
CA ARG A 12 14.37 -14.41 -3.43
C ARG A 12 15.24 -13.39 -2.68
N GLU A 13 16.05 -12.63 -3.40
CA GLU A 13 16.83 -11.54 -2.82
C GLU A 13 15.92 -10.45 -2.25
N LEU A 14 14.89 -10.04 -2.99
CA LEU A 14 13.91 -9.06 -2.52
C LEU A 14 13.10 -9.56 -1.32
N ASP A 15 12.70 -10.85 -1.31
CA ASP A 15 12.01 -11.46 -0.16
C ASP A 15 12.90 -11.42 1.10
N HIS A 16 14.18 -11.78 0.98
CA HIS A 16 15.13 -11.75 2.11
C HIS A 16 15.33 -10.33 2.65
N VAL A 17 15.54 -9.37 1.77
CA VAL A 17 15.69 -7.96 2.15
C VAL A 17 14.41 -7.41 2.79
N ALA A 18 13.22 -7.83 2.32
CA ALA A 18 11.96 -7.44 2.95
C ALA A 18 11.81 -8.00 4.37
N ASP A 19 12.26 -9.23 4.64
CA ASP A 19 12.28 -9.82 5.98
C ASP A 19 13.22 -9.04 6.92
N GLU A 20 14.43 -8.70 6.48
CA GLU A 20 15.37 -7.88 7.27
C GLU A 20 14.79 -6.49 7.57
N LEU A 21 14.16 -5.85 6.58
CA LEU A 21 13.52 -4.55 6.75
C LEU A 21 12.27 -4.62 7.63
N ALA A 22 11.54 -5.73 7.65
CA ALA A 22 10.43 -5.93 8.58
C ALA A 22 10.91 -5.96 10.03
N GLU A 23 12.00 -6.69 10.32
CA GLU A 23 12.61 -6.70 11.66
C GLU A 23 13.13 -5.31 12.05
N PHE A 24 13.72 -4.58 11.11
CA PHE A 24 14.20 -3.23 11.34
C PHE A 24 13.04 -2.26 11.59
N ALA A 25 11.99 -2.30 10.78
CA ALA A 25 10.78 -1.50 10.96
C ALA A 25 10.10 -1.77 12.31
N SER A 26 10.06 -3.03 12.76
CA SER A 26 9.50 -3.39 14.06
C SER A 26 10.22 -2.70 15.23
N ARG A 27 11.56 -2.61 15.18
CA ARG A 27 12.34 -1.91 16.20
C ARG A 27 12.10 -0.40 16.21
N LEU A 28 11.87 0.19 15.03
CA LEU A 28 11.69 1.64 14.85
C LEU A 28 10.23 2.10 14.90
N ALA A 29 9.27 1.17 14.99
CA ALA A 29 7.84 1.49 14.97
C ALA A 29 7.40 2.50 16.05
N PRO A 30 7.87 2.45 17.32
CA PRO A 30 7.53 3.48 18.31
C PRO A 30 8.07 4.87 17.94
N GLU A 31 9.23 4.94 17.29
CA GLU A 31 9.81 6.18 16.81
C GLU A 31 9.04 6.72 15.61
N ALA A 32 8.71 5.88 14.63
CA ALA A 32 7.91 6.24 13.47
C ALA A 32 6.55 6.84 13.89
N GLU A 33 5.89 6.22 14.87
CA GLU A 33 4.64 6.75 15.43
C GLU A 33 4.81 8.14 16.05
N LYS A 34 5.85 8.33 16.88
CA LYS A 34 6.14 9.60 17.55
C LYS A 34 6.53 10.69 16.57
N LEU A 35 7.35 10.38 15.56
CA LEU A 35 7.77 11.30 14.52
C LEU A 35 6.64 11.64 13.53
N ARG A 36 5.60 10.81 13.46
CA ARG A 36 4.53 10.84 12.44
C ARG A 36 5.08 10.76 11.00
N ARG A 37 6.20 10.09 10.84
CA ARG A 37 6.87 9.73 9.58
C ARG A 37 7.83 8.57 9.83
N LEU A 38 8.28 7.93 8.80
CA LEU A 38 9.34 6.92 8.94
C LEU A 38 10.65 7.59 9.39
N PRO A 39 11.45 6.96 10.28
CA PRO A 39 12.80 7.38 10.60
C PRO A 39 13.72 7.33 9.37
N ASP A 40 14.68 8.26 9.27
CA ASP A 40 15.53 8.42 8.10
C ASP A 40 16.33 7.15 7.79
N GLU A 41 16.85 6.47 8.81
CA GLU A 41 17.60 5.21 8.63
C GLU A 41 16.74 4.07 8.04
N LEU A 42 15.43 4.02 8.33
CA LEU A 42 14.52 3.06 7.72
C LEU A 42 14.21 3.44 6.27
N ILE A 43 14.06 4.75 6.00
CA ILE A 43 13.86 5.28 4.64
C ILE A 43 15.06 4.92 3.76
N ASP A 44 16.29 5.11 4.26
CA ASP A 44 17.53 4.80 3.54
C ASP A 44 17.60 3.29 3.20
N GLY A 45 17.24 2.43 4.13
CA GLY A 45 17.15 1.00 3.92
C GLY A 45 16.11 0.63 2.84
N LEU A 46 14.90 1.21 2.93
CA LEU A 46 13.83 0.97 1.96
C LEU A 46 14.16 1.52 0.56
N ARG A 47 14.80 2.68 0.46
CA ARG A 47 15.28 3.24 -0.83
C ARG A 47 16.34 2.32 -1.45
N SER A 48 17.36 1.95 -0.69
CA SER A 48 18.48 1.13 -1.17
C SER A 48 18.05 -0.27 -1.59
N SER A 49 17.00 -0.83 -0.98
CA SER A 49 16.44 -2.13 -1.34
C SER A 49 15.70 -2.15 -2.68
N GLY A 50 15.24 -0.99 -3.17
CA GLY A 50 14.40 -0.86 -4.36
C GLY A 50 12.93 -1.22 -4.13
N LEU A 51 12.48 -1.50 -2.89
CA LEU A 51 11.10 -1.87 -2.60
C LEU A 51 10.11 -0.76 -2.97
N PHE A 52 10.46 0.51 -2.75
CA PHE A 52 9.62 1.65 -3.13
C PHE A 52 9.38 1.75 -4.66
N ARG A 53 10.25 1.14 -5.45
CA ARG A 53 10.23 1.19 -6.91
C ARG A 53 9.91 -0.16 -7.56
N ALA A 54 9.40 -1.11 -6.79
CA ALA A 54 9.18 -2.49 -7.26
C ALA A 54 8.26 -2.57 -8.49
N GLY A 55 7.36 -1.59 -8.70
CA GLY A 55 6.45 -1.51 -9.84
C GLY A 55 6.94 -0.65 -11.00
N ALA A 56 8.06 0.07 -10.89
CA ALA A 56 8.55 0.92 -11.97
C ALA A 56 9.14 0.08 -13.12
N PRO A 57 9.13 0.62 -14.37
CA PRO A 57 9.65 -0.07 -15.55
C PRO A 57 11.13 -0.42 -15.46
N THR A 58 11.51 -1.56 -16.06
CA THR A 58 12.92 -1.95 -16.22
C THR A 58 13.74 -0.92 -17.00
N ALA A 59 13.10 -0.15 -17.88
CA ALA A 59 13.74 0.96 -18.59
C ALA A 59 14.26 2.07 -17.65
N ALA A 60 13.73 2.16 -16.42
CA ALA A 60 14.24 3.03 -15.36
C ALA A 60 15.19 2.30 -14.39
N GLY A 61 15.71 1.13 -14.75
CA GLY A 61 16.58 0.32 -13.90
C GLY A 61 15.87 -0.33 -12.70
N ALA A 62 14.53 -0.32 -12.66
CA ALA A 62 13.74 -0.86 -11.56
C ALA A 62 13.42 -2.35 -11.74
N PRO A 63 12.88 -3.01 -10.68
CA PRO A 63 12.56 -4.44 -10.74
C PRO A 63 11.48 -4.83 -11.74
N GLU A 64 10.47 -3.98 -11.99
CA GLU A 64 9.27 -4.31 -12.75
C GLU A 64 8.66 -5.64 -12.29
N ALA A 65 8.54 -5.77 -10.96
CA ALA A 65 8.19 -7.03 -10.33
C ALA A 65 6.71 -7.38 -10.58
N PRO A 66 6.36 -8.69 -10.66
CA PRO A 66 4.98 -9.09 -10.84
C PRO A 66 4.12 -8.73 -9.62
N PRO A 67 2.81 -8.46 -9.80
CA PRO A 67 1.90 -8.05 -8.73
C PRO A 67 1.96 -8.92 -7.48
N PRO A 68 1.96 -10.28 -7.57
CA PRO A 68 2.04 -11.11 -6.37
C PRO A 68 3.31 -10.89 -5.55
N LEU A 69 4.44 -10.56 -6.19
CA LEU A 69 5.69 -10.26 -5.49
C LEU A 69 5.62 -8.88 -4.81
N ILE A 70 5.23 -7.84 -5.54
CA ILE A 70 5.13 -6.47 -4.98
C ILE A 70 4.25 -6.47 -3.71
N LEU A 71 3.08 -7.12 -3.80
CA LEU A 71 2.13 -7.19 -2.68
C LEU A 71 2.68 -7.98 -1.50
N ARG A 72 3.42 -9.08 -1.76
CA ARG A 72 4.06 -9.87 -0.71
C ARG A 72 5.17 -9.09 0.01
N LEU A 73 5.99 -8.33 -0.72
CA LEU A 73 7.02 -7.48 -0.14
C LEU A 73 6.42 -6.45 0.82
N ALA A 74 5.33 -5.78 0.42
CA ALA A 74 4.62 -4.84 1.28
C ALA A 74 3.99 -5.52 2.51
N GLU A 75 3.36 -6.70 2.35
CA GLU A 75 2.83 -7.52 3.44
C GLU A 75 3.94 -7.90 4.43
N THR A 76 5.11 -8.31 3.93
CA THR A 76 6.26 -8.69 4.77
C THR A 76 6.74 -7.52 5.61
N VAL A 77 6.97 -6.35 5.02
CA VAL A 77 7.40 -5.15 5.77
C VAL A 77 6.32 -4.72 6.78
N ALA A 78 5.04 -4.80 6.41
CA ALA A 78 3.92 -4.45 7.29
C ALA A 78 3.77 -5.40 8.50
N ARG A 79 4.29 -6.62 8.45
CA ARG A 79 4.39 -7.51 9.60
C ARG A 79 5.29 -6.91 10.70
N GLY A 80 6.35 -6.21 10.31
CA GLY A 80 7.18 -5.45 11.23
C GLY A 80 6.46 -4.20 11.74
N ASP A 81 6.09 -3.31 10.81
CA ASP A 81 5.35 -2.07 11.10
C ASP A 81 4.35 -1.75 9.99
N ALA A 82 3.11 -1.48 10.38
CA ALA A 82 2.01 -1.20 9.44
C ALA A 82 2.27 0.07 8.61
N SER A 83 2.82 1.11 9.22
CA SER A 83 3.11 2.37 8.52
C SER A 83 4.23 2.21 7.50
N ALA A 84 5.27 1.45 7.82
CA ALA A 84 6.36 1.14 6.90
C ALA A 84 5.85 0.32 5.69
N GLY A 85 5.09 -0.76 5.95
CA GLY A 85 4.50 -1.56 4.89
C GLY A 85 3.49 -0.77 4.03
N TRP A 86 2.75 0.16 4.64
CA TRP A 86 1.88 1.08 3.91
C TRP A 86 2.67 1.99 2.98
N CYS A 87 3.76 2.59 3.45
CA CYS A 87 4.63 3.43 2.62
C CYS A 87 5.22 2.64 1.44
N VAL A 88 5.67 1.38 1.68
CA VAL A 88 6.12 0.48 0.60
C VAL A 88 4.99 0.22 -0.40
N SER A 89 3.78 -0.10 0.06
CA SER A 89 2.60 -0.32 -0.78
C SER A 89 2.31 0.86 -1.68
N ILE A 90 2.23 2.08 -1.11
CA ILE A 90 1.86 3.29 -1.85
C ILE A 90 2.96 3.70 -2.83
N ALA A 91 4.23 3.67 -2.41
CA ALA A 91 5.34 4.01 -3.29
C ALA A 91 5.46 3.01 -4.46
N ALA A 92 5.37 1.69 -4.19
CA ALA A 92 5.39 0.68 -5.23
C ALA A 92 4.20 0.83 -6.21
N THR A 93 3.00 1.16 -5.70
CA THR A 93 1.83 1.42 -6.53
C THR A 93 2.00 2.70 -7.36
N SER A 94 2.54 3.77 -6.77
CA SER A 94 2.82 5.02 -7.50
C SER A 94 3.89 4.82 -8.56
N SER A 95 4.86 3.94 -8.32
CA SER A 95 5.92 3.63 -9.28
C SER A 95 5.40 2.91 -10.54
N LEU A 96 4.24 2.22 -10.48
CA LEU A 96 3.57 1.67 -11.66
C LEU A 96 3.27 2.74 -12.71
N LEU A 97 3.01 3.99 -12.28
CA LEU A 97 2.67 5.08 -13.20
C LEU A 97 3.82 5.40 -14.17
N GLY A 98 5.04 4.98 -13.87
CA GLY A 98 6.15 5.00 -14.82
C GLY A 98 5.85 4.29 -16.14
N GLY A 99 4.96 3.27 -16.12
CA GLY A 99 4.51 2.55 -17.31
C GLY A 99 3.60 3.36 -18.25
N TRP A 100 3.12 4.54 -17.83
CA TRP A 100 2.30 5.47 -18.63
C TRP A 100 3.07 6.73 -19.06
N LEU A 101 4.20 7.03 -18.42
CA LEU A 101 5.01 8.19 -18.80
C LEU A 101 5.69 7.98 -20.17
N SER A 102 5.96 9.10 -20.85
CA SER A 102 6.87 9.09 -22.00
C SER A 102 8.29 8.71 -21.56
N SER A 103 9.19 8.40 -22.50
CA SER A 103 10.60 8.12 -22.20
C SER A 103 11.27 9.24 -21.42
N ASP A 104 11.00 10.49 -21.76
CA ASP A 104 11.58 11.66 -21.09
C ASP A 104 11.01 11.82 -19.67
N GLY A 105 9.69 11.65 -19.51
CA GLY A 105 9.04 11.67 -18.20
C GLY A 105 9.50 10.54 -17.30
N LEU A 106 9.65 9.32 -17.84
CA LEU A 106 10.18 8.19 -17.11
C LEU A 106 11.62 8.42 -16.64
N ALA A 107 12.47 8.95 -17.54
CA ALA A 107 13.86 9.24 -17.23
C ALA A 107 13.98 10.34 -16.14
N GLU A 108 13.14 11.37 -16.17
CA GLU A 108 13.16 12.44 -15.20
C GLU A 108 12.64 11.98 -13.84
N VAL A 109 11.49 11.29 -13.80
CA VAL A 109 10.84 10.92 -12.53
C VAL A 109 11.52 9.71 -11.87
N PHE A 110 11.93 8.72 -12.66
CA PHE A 110 12.46 7.44 -12.14
C PHE A 110 13.88 7.11 -12.63
N GLY A 111 14.58 8.01 -13.32
CA GLY A 111 15.95 7.77 -13.79
C GLY A 111 16.97 7.68 -12.65
N ASP A 112 16.78 8.41 -11.57
CA ASP A 112 17.56 8.23 -10.34
C ASP A 112 17.04 7.00 -9.58
N PRO A 113 17.89 6.01 -9.25
CA PRO A 113 17.49 4.83 -8.50
C PRO A 113 17.02 5.13 -7.07
N GLN A 114 17.29 6.32 -6.53
CA GLN A 114 16.85 6.74 -5.21
C GLN A 114 15.50 7.46 -5.22
N HIS A 115 14.98 7.88 -6.38
CA HIS A 115 13.71 8.58 -6.45
C HIS A 115 12.53 7.70 -6.01
N VAL A 116 11.68 8.28 -5.16
CA VAL A 116 10.45 7.71 -4.63
C VAL A 116 9.27 8.59 -5.01
N ALA A 117 8.12 8.01 -5.31
CA ALA A 117 6.93 8.75 -5.65
C ALA A 117 5.78 8.45 -4.68
N ALA A 118 5.17 9.50 -4.14
CA ALA A 118 3.85 9.46 -3.52
C ALA A 118 2.75 9.59 -4.58
N GLY A 119 1.50 9.27 -4.22
CA GLY A 119 0.38 9.40 -5.17
C GLY A 119 -0.96 9.69 -4.51
N VAL A 120 -1.66 10.70 -5.03
CA VAL A 120 -3.07 10.99 -4.77
C VAL A 120 -3.73 11.26 -6.11
N TRP A 121 -4.29 10.23 -6.73
CA TRP A 121 -4.77 10.29 -8.12
C TRP A 121 -6.18 10.87 -8.27
N ALA A 122 -6.91 11.06 -7.17
CA ALA A 122 -8.18 11.78 -7.19
C ALA A 122 -7.96 13.20 -7.76
N PRO A 123 -8.80 13.68 -8.69
CA PRO A 123 -8.62 14.97 -9.36
C PRO A 123 -8.96 16.14 -8.43
N ARG A 124 -8.06 16.45 -7.51
CA ARG A 124 -8.18 17.51 -6.51
C ARG A 124 -7.53 18.83 -6.91
N GLY A 125 -6.57 18.76 -7.84
CA GLY A 125 -5.93 19.93 -8.41
C GLY A 125 -6.69 20.50 -9.61
N ALA A 126 -6.49 21.78 -9.88
CA ALA A 126 -6.87 22.45 -11.12
C ALA A 126 -5.60 22.75 -11.93
N ALA A 127 -5.65 22.49 -13.22
CA ALA A 127 -4.55 22.77 -14.12
C ALA A 127 -5.04 23.47 -15.40
N HIS A 128 -4.21 24.28 -16.01
CA HIS A 128 -4.47 24.85 -17.31
C HIS A 128 -3.26 24.69 -18.22
N ARG A 129 -3.52 24.47 -19.50
CA ARG A 129 -2.46 24.28 -20.51
C ARG A 129 -1.74 25.61 -20.76
N VAL A 130 -0.41 25.53 -20.81
CA VAL A 130 0.48 26.59 -21.21
C VAL A 130 1.49 26.03 -22.22
N ASP A 131 2.33 26.88 -22.80
CA ASP A 131 3.38 26.41 -23.71
C ASP A 131 4.32 25.42 -22.99
N GLY A 132 4.44 24.21 -23.55
CA GLY A 132 5.28 23.12 -23.06
C GLY A 132 4.77 22.36 -21.84
N GLY A 133 3.54 22.63 -21.31
CA GLY A 133 3.01 21.89 -20.16
C GLY A 133 1.77 22.49 -19.52
N TYR A 134 1.77 22.50 -18.20
CA TYR A 134 0.63 22.91 -17.37
C TYR A 134 1.04 23.84 -16.24
N ARG A 135 0.19 24.81 -15.91
CA ARG A 135 0.20 25.50 -14.61
C ARG A 135 -0.80 24.83 -13.69
N VAL A 136 -0.37 24.52 -12.46
CA VAL A 136 -1.08 23.65 -11.54
C VAL A 136 -1.22 24.32 -10.19
N SER A 137 -2.46 24.35 -9.68
CA SER A 137 -2.76 24.71 -8.29
C SER A 137 -3.69 23.68 -7.69
N GLY A 138 -3.49 23.35 -6.41
CA GLY A 138 -4.36 22.39 -5.72
C GLY A 138 -3.86 21.98 -4.37
N ARG A 139 -4.69 21.19 -3.68
CA ARG A 139 -4.34 20.58 -2.39
C ARG A 139 -4.74 19.11 -2.42
N TRP A 140 -3.79 18.25 -2.15
CA TRP A 140 -3.96 16.80 -2.07
C TRP A 140 -3.76 16.36 -0.62
N SER A 141 -4.80 15.78 -0.04
CA SER A 141 -4.76 15.21 1.30
C SER A 141 -4.42 13.73 1.24
N PHE A 142 -3.90 13.17 2.34
CA PHE A 142 -3.50 11.78 2.45
C PHE A 142 -2.30 11.40 1.55
N CYS A 143 -1.33 12.29 1.39
CA CYS A 143 -0.12 12.02 0.62
C CYS A 143 0.84 11.12 1.41
N SER A 144 0.52 9.81 1.50
CA SER A 144 1.34 8.85 2.26
C SER A 144 2.77 8.81 1.76
N GLY A 145 3.72 8.94 2.68
CA GLY A 145 5.14 8.95 2.37
C GLY A 145 5.67 10.25 1.76
N ILE A 146 4.88 11.33 1.72
CA ILE A 146 5.27 12.59 1.06
C ILE A 146 6.58 13.16 1.62
N THR A 147 6.85 12.96 2.91
CA THR A 147 8.04 13.47 3.59
C THR A 147 9.35 12.82 3.16
N HIS A 148 9.27 11.69 2.45
CA HIS A 148 10.41 10.99 1.89
C HIS A 148 10.25 10.67 0.41
N SER A 149 9.34 11.37 -0.28
CA SER A 149 9.15 11.24 -1.72
C SER A 149 9.80 12.38 -2.47
N ASP A 150 10.25 12.10 -3.69
CA ASP A 150 10.87 13.08 -4.58
C ASP A 150 9.80 13.67 -5.53
N TYR A 151 8.76 12.88 -5.85
CA TYR A 151 7.64 13.29 -6.68
C TYR A 151 6.29 12.95 -6.04
N LEU A 152 5.30 13.82 -6.28
CA LEU A 152 3.87 13.55 -6.03
C LEU A 152 3.16 13.37 -7.37
N PHE A 153 2.56 12.20 -7.61
CA PHE A 153 1.58 12.01 -8.66
C PHE A 153 0.23 12.54 -8.19
N GLY A 154 -0.09 13.78 -8.52
CA GLY A 154 -1.30 14.45 -8.12
C GLY A 154 -2.36 14.47 -9.22
N GLY A 155 -3.59 14.00 -8.91
CA GLY A 155 -4.73 14.08 -9.82
C GLY A 155 -5.22 15.52 -9.98
N CYS A 156 -5.47 15.94 -11.22
CA CYS A 156 -5.92 17.28 -11.58
C CYS A 156 -7.06 17.23 -12.60
N VAL A 157 -7.83 18.30 -12.68
CA VAL A 157 -8.72 18.62 -13.81
C VAL A 157 -8.05 19.69 -14.64
N VAL A 158 -7.80 19.41 -15.92
CA VAL A 158 -7.25 20.38 -16.88
C VAL A 158 -8.41 21.08 -17.59
N GLY A 159 -8.42 22.39 -17.53
CA GLY A 159 -9.56 23.19 -18.03
C GLY A 159 -10.84 22.83 -17.29
N ASP A 160 -11.92 22.57 -18.04
CA ASP A 160 -13.25 22.34 -17.45
C ASP A 160 -13.52 20.89 -17.03
N SER A 161 -12.86 19.89 -17.66
CA SER A 161 -13.26 18.48 -17.46
C SER A 161 -12.24 17.41 -17.81
N GLU A 162 -11.03 17.73 -18.26
CA GLU A 162 -10.04 16.73 -18.66
C GLU A 162 -9.23 16.24 -17.43
N PRO A 163 -9.46 15.01 -16.93
CA PRO A 163 -8.69 14.52 -15.81
C PRO A 163 -7.28 14.10 -16.25
N ARG A 164 -6.28 14.48 -15.47
CA ARG A 164 -4.87 14.12 -15.62
C ARG A 164 -4.25 13.79 -14.28
N VAL A 165 -3.19 13.00 -14.31
CA VAL A 165 -2.26 12.84 -13.18
C VAL A 165 -0.93 13.46 -13.59
N LEU A 166 -0.43 14.36 -12.75
CA LEU A 166 0.76 15.13 -12.99
C LEU A 166 1.82 14.78 -11.96
N ALA A 167 3.04 14.43 -12.42
CA ALA A 167 4.18 14.19 -11.54
C ALA A 167 4.83 15.54 -11.20
N MET A 168 4.68 15.96 -9.96
CA MET A 168 5.19 17.22 -9.41
C MET A 168 6.38 16.95 -8.48
N PRO A 169 7.53 17.64 -8.61
CA PRO A 169 8.59 17.57 -7.62
C PRO A 169 8.07 17.99 -6.25
N VAL A 170 8.43 17.24 -5.21
CA VAL A 170 7.99 17.56 -3.85
C VAL A 170 8.60 18.89 -3.37
N ASP A 171 9.78 19.23 -3.84
CA ASP A 171 10.45 20.52 -3.55
C ASP A 171 9.68 21.76 -4.05
N ASP A 172 8.79 21.58 -5.04
CA ASP A 172 7.92 22.63 -5.56
C ASP A 172 6.60 22.76 -4.78
N LEU A 173 6.36 21.89 -3.77
CA LEU A 173 5.12 21.81 -3.02
C LEU A 173 5.29 22.28 -1.58
N GLU A 174 4.26 22.91 -1.03
CA GLU A 174 4.15 23.13 0.40
C GLU A 174 3.59 21.87 1.09
N ILE A 175 4.34 21.29 2.01
CA ILE A 175 3.86 20.18 2.84
C ILE A 175 3.24 20.75 4.11
N VAL A 176 1.92 20.58 4.25
CA VAL A 176 1.16 21.10 5.40
C VAL A 176 1.05 20.01 6.46
N ASP A 177 1.51 20.29 7.68
CA ASP A 177 1.47 19.35 8.81
C ASP A 177 0.02 19.09 9.27
N THR A 178 -0.64 18.13 8.64
CA THR A 178 -2.04 17.74 8.91
C THR A 178 -2.17 16.33 9.49
N TRP A 179 -1.11 15.51 9.46
CA TRP A 179 -1.22 14.09 9.79
C TRP A 179 -1.18 13.83 11.30
N HIS A 180 -2.23 14.25 12.00
CA HIS A 180 -2.47 14.01 13.44
C HIS A 180 -3.58 12.97 13.59
N THR A 181 -3.23 11.69 13.53
CA THR A 181 -4.17 10.56 13.44
C THR A 181 -4.01 9.57 14.56
N SER A 182 -5.02 8.73 14.77
CA SER A 182 -5.01 7.69 15.80
C SER A 182 -4.28 6.42 15.38
N GLY A 183 -4.04 6.21 14.09
CA GLY A 183 -3.34 5.05 13.53
C GLY A 183 -2.68 5.38 12.21
N LEU A 184 -1.76 4.52 11.76
CA LEU A 184 -0.87 4.73 10.62
C LEU A 184 -0.10 6.06 10.72
N CYS A 185 0.25 6.45 11.95
CA CYS A 185 0.91 7.74 12.19
C CYS A 185 2.22 7.86 11.43
N GLY A 186 3.03 6.78 11.42
CA GLY A 186 4.33 6.76 10.76
C GLY A 186 4.30 6.89 9.23
N THR A 187 3.11 6.88 8.60
CA THR A 187 3.01 7.07 7.14
C THR A 187 3.28 8.50 6.70
N GLY A 188 3.21 9.49 7.60
CA GLY A 188 3.42 10.89 7.27
C GLY A 188 2.50 11.39 6.14
N SER A 189 1.23 10.96 6.16
CA SER A 189 0.28 11.24 5.07
C SER A 189 -0.25 12.67 5.12
N HIS A 190 0.68 13.63 5.19
CA HIS A 190 0.39 15.06 5.20
C HIS A 190 -0.31 15.53 3.92
N ASP A 191 -0.86 16.74 3.96
CA ASP A 191 -1.36 17.40 2.76
C ASP A 191 -0.20 18.04 2.00
N ALA A 192 -0.30 18.03 0.66
CA ALA A 192 0.60 18.74 -0.23
C ALA A 192 -0.18 19.82 -1.00
N VAL A 193 0.41 21.01 -1.14
CA VAL A 193 -0.22 22.17 -1.81
C VAL A 193 0.70 22.64 -2.93
N ALA A 194 0.13 22.82 -4.12
CA ALA A 194 0.75 23.50 -5.25
C ALA A 194 0.09 24.85 -5.43
N ASP A 195 0.88 25.90 -5.66
CA ASP A 195 0.42 27.25 -5.97
C ASP A 195 1.05 27.73 -7.28
N ASP A 196 0.32 27.58 -8.38
CA ASP A 196 0.68 27.97 -9.75
C ASP A 196 2.07 27.42 -10.20
N ILE A 197 2.38 26.17 -9.88
CA ILE A 197 3.64 25.53 -10.30
C ILE A 197 3.58 25.10 -11.77
N PHE A 198 4.73 25.10 -12.46
CA PHE A 198 4.84 24.60 -13.83
C PHE A 198 5.16 23.10 -13.85
N VAL A 199 4.38 22.32 -14.59
CA VAL A 199 4.63 20.88 -14.84
C VAL A 199 4.76 20.64 -16.33
N PRO A 200 5.91 20.18 -16.83
CA PRO A 200 6.10 19.85 -18.24
C PRO A 200 5.15 18.76 -18.73
N GLU A 201 4.78 18.80 -20.01
CA GLU A 201 3.81 17.86 -20.58
C GLU A 201 4.25 16.39 -20.47
N HIS A 202 5.54 16.09 -20.58
CA HIS A 202 6.09 14.73 -20.48
C HIS A 202 5.97 14.13 -19.07
N ARG A 203 5.65 14.92 -18.03
CA ARG A 203 5.31 14.46 -16.66
C ARG A 203 3.80 14.30 -16.44
N SER A 204 3.00 14.31 -17.52
CA SER A 204 1.54 14.15 -17.48
C SER A 204 1.14 12.78 -18.01
N LEU A 205 0.15 12.16 -17.39
CA LEU A 205 -0.48 10.92 -17.84
C LEU A 205 -1.97 10.88 -17.48
N TRP A 206 -2.70 9.94 -18.09
CA TRP A 206 -4.05 9.60 -17.66
C TRP A 206 -4.14 8.09 -17.40
N LEU A 207 -4.76 7.72 -16.28
CA LEU A 207 -4.79 6.34 -15.76
C LEU A 207 -5.57 5.38 -16.69
N PHE A 208 -6.50 5.90 -17.50
CA PHE A 208 -7.32 5.11 -18.42
C PHE A 208 -6.82 5.14 -19.86
N ASP A 209 -5.71 5.83 -20.14
CA ASP A 209 -5.00 5.70 -21.41
C ASP A 209 -4.25 4.35 -21.42
N SER A 210 -3.92 3.86 -22.61
CA SER A 210 -3.07 2.69 -22.74
C SER A 210 -1.67 3.00 -22.19
N PRO A 211 -1.06 2.10 -21.39
CA PRO A 211 0.30 2.29 -20.94
C PRO A 211 1.28 2.37 -22.11
N THR A 212 2.33 3.14 -21.95
CA THR A 212 3.45 3.24 -22.92
C THR A 212 4.31 1.99 -22.90
N SER A 213 4.38 1.32 -21.73
CA SER A 213 5.06 0.03 -21.58
C SER A 213 4.18 -1.13 -22.02
N GLY A 214 4.74 -2.05 -22.79
CA GLY A 214 4.07 -3.29 -23.22
C GLY A 214 4.11 -4.45 -22.21
N ALA A 215 4.74 -4.26 -21.04
CA ALA A 215 4.88 -5.33 -20.06
C ALA A 215 3.53 -5.75 -19.44
N ALA A 216 3.42 -7.03 -19.08
CA ALA A 216 2.20 -7.61 -18.51
C ALA A 216 1.78 -6.91 -17.20
N LEU A 217 2.73 -6.41 -16.42
CA LEU A 217 2.48 -5.67 -15.18
C LEU A 217 1.47 -4.52 -15.39
N TYR A 218 1.60 -3.77 -16.47
CA TYR A 218 0.78 -2.59 -16.74
C TYR A 218 -0.58 -2.93 -17.39
N ARG A 219 -0.83 -4.21 -17.70
CA ARG A 219 -2.16 -4.74 -18.06
C ARG A 219 -2.93 -5.26 -16.85
N PHE A 220 -2.27 -5.43 -15.71
CA PHE A 220 -2.94 -5.78 -14.47
C PHE A 220 -3.86 -4.62 -14.03
N PRO A 221 -5.10 -4.89 -13.52
CA PRO A 221 -6.05 -3.83 -13.17
C PRO A 221 -5.50 -2.86 -12.12
N LEU A 222 -5.20 -1.62 -12.54
CA LEU A 222 -4.50 -0.64 -11.70
C LEU A 222 -5.28 -0.28 -10.42
N LEU A 223 -6.61 -0.07 -10.53
CA LEU A 223 -7.44 0.24 -9.35
C LEU A 223 -7.63 -0.97 -8.44
N GLY A 224 -7.69 -2.18 -9.02
CA GLY A 224 -7.64 -3.42 -8.27
C GLY A 224 -6.32 -3.57 -7.53
N PHE A 225 -5.19 -3.29 -8.19
CA PHE A 225 -3.87 -3.30 -7.56
C PHE A 225 -3.79 -2.32 -6.38
N PHE A 226 -4.35 -1.11 -6.54
CA PHE A 226 -4.37 -0.12 -5.46
C PHE A 226 -5.16 -0.61 -4.24
N ALA A 227 -6.33 -1.24 -4.44
CA ALA A 227 -7.07 -1.84 -3.33
C ALA A 227 -6.29 -2.99 -2.65
N LEU A 228 -5.62 -3.82 -3.44
CA LEU A 228 -4.79 -4.92 -2.95
C LEU A 228 -3.58 -4.42 -2.16
N SER A 229 -2.95 -3.32 -2.56
CA SER A 229 -1.80 -2.77 -1.83
C SER A 229 -2.16 -2.33 -0.41
N ILE A 230 -3.35 -1.75 -0.22
CA ILE A 230 -3.91 -1.44 1.11
C ILE A 230 -4.11 -2.72 1.93
N ALA A 231 -4.68 -3.75 1.30
CA ALA A 231 -4.95 -5.03 1.98
C ALA A 231 -3.67 -5.80 2.33
N ALA A 232 -2.60 -5.69 1.52
CA ALA A 232 -1.29 -6.28 1.82
C ALA A 232 -0.73 -5.74 3.15
N ALA A 233 -0.74 -4.41 3.32
CA ALA A 233 -0.31 -3.78 4.57
C ALA A 233 -1.18 -4.22 5.76
N ALA A 234 -2.51 -4.35 5.58
CA ALA A 234 -3.41 -4.83 6.62
C ALA A 234 -3.13 -6.29 7.01
N LEU A 235 -2.92 -7.19 6.02
CA LEU A 235 -2.59 -8.61 6.28
C LEU A 235 -1.28 -8.76 7.06
N GLY A 236 -0.24 -8.01 6.67
CA GLY A 236 1.03 -7.99 7.39
C GLY A 236 0.88 -7.51 8.83
N ASN A 237 0.16 -6.40 9.04
CA ASN A 237 -0.13 -5.89 10.39
C ASN A 237 -0.86 -6.91 11.26
N ALA A 238 -1.86 -7.62 10.72
CA ALA A 238 -2.59 -8.66 11.47
C ALA A 238 -1.70 -9.86 11.82
N ARG A 239 -0.79 -10.26 10.93
CA ARG A 239 0.22 -11.28 11.22
C ARG A 239 1.12 -10.84 12.37
N GLY A 240 1.64 -9.60 12.30
CA GLY A 240 2.42 -9.04 13.38
C GLY A 240 1.65 -8.97 14.72
N ALA A 241 0.34 -8.68 14.70
CA ALA A 241 -0.47 -8.68 15.92
C ALA A 241 -0.56 -10.08 16.59
N LEU A 242 -0.65 -11.14 15.78
CA LEU A 242 -0.61 -12.52 16.28
C LEU A 242 0.76 -12.87 16.87
N ASP A 243 1.84 -12.46 16.21
CA ASP A 243 3.20 -12.70 16.66
C ASP A 243 3.49 -11.95 17.97
N ASP A 244 3.10 -10.67 18.07
CA ASP A 244 3.24 -9.85 19.29
C ASP A 244 2.42 -10.41 20.47
N LEU A 245 1.20 -10.90 20.20
CA LEU A 245 0.43 -11.56 21.23
C LEU A 245 1.08 -12.86 21.70
N GLN A 246 1.63 -13.65 20.79
CA GLN A 246 2.30 -14.91 21.13
C GLN A 246 3.49 -14.66 22.07
N GLU A 247 4.28 -13.62 21.81
CA GLU A 247 5.39 -13.20 22.68
C GLU A 247 4.89 -12.75 24.05
N LEU A 248 3.89 -11.86 24.08
CA LEU A 248 3.29 -11.39 25.33
C LEU A 248 2.70 -12.55 26.12
N ALA A 249 1.97 -13.45 25.49
CA ALA A 249 1.24 -14.53 26.15
C ALA A 249 2.15 -15.55 26.84
N ALA A 250 3.37 -15.74 26.34
CA ALA A 250 4.35 -16.64 26.95
C ALA A 250 4.70 -16.24 28.39
N ASN A 251 4.73 -14.95 28.70
CA ASN A 251 5.21 -14.40 29.97
C ASN A 251 4.12 -13.75 30.82
N LYS A 252 3.00 -13.32 30.20
CA LYS A 252 1.93 -12.60 30.92
C LYS A 252 1.13 -13.49 31.82
N VAL A 253 1.17 -13.22 33.15
CA VAL A 253 0.31 -13.82 34.17
C VAL A 253 -0.72 -12.77 34.62
N GLY A 254 -2.01 -13.12 34.53
CA GLY A 254 -3.08 -12.22 34.98
C GLY A 254 -3.25 -12.20 36.50
N LEU A 255 -3.84 -11.13 37.02
CA LEU A 255 -4.15 -10.98 38.41
C LEU A 255 -4.95 -12.18 38.93
N GLY A 256 -4.51 -12.75 40.08
CA GLY A 256 -5.16 -13.91 40.70
C GLY A 256 -4.99 -15.26 39.95
N SER A 257 -4.09 -15.34 38.99
CA SER A 257 -3.79 -16.56 38.24
C SER A 257 -2.34 -17.01 38.45
N SER A 258 -2.13 -18.32 38.46
CA SER A 258 -0.77 -18.91 38.39
C SER A 258 -0.39 -19.33 36.97
N ARG A 259 -1.31 -19.18 36.00
CA ARG A 259 -1.11 -19.58 34.60
C ARG A 259 -0.83 -18.37 33.74
N THR A 260 0.11 -18.51 32.83
CA THR A 260 0.34 -17.50 31.77
C THR A 260 -0.86 -17.41 30.82
N LEU A 261 -0.96 -16.35 30.06
CA LEU A 261 -2.00 -16.19 29.03
C LEU A 261 -1.94 -17.35 28.02
N ALA A 262 -0.75 -17.79 27.64
CA ALA A 262 -0.53 -18.92 26.74
C ALA A 262 -1.01 -20.27 27.32
N GLN A 263 -1.25 -20.39 28.61
CA GLN A 263 -1.72 -21.61 29.28
C GLN A 263 -3.24 -21.64 29.49
N ARG A 264 -4.01 -20.71 28.91
CA ARG A 264 -5.45 -20.60 29.09
C ARG A 264 -6.20 -21.13 27.87
N SER A 265 -7.17 -22.02 28.09
CA SER A 265 -7.95 -22.62 27.00
C SER A 265 -8.75 -21.60 26.17
N ALA A 266 -9.26 -20.55 26.83
CA ALA A 266 -9.93 -19.45 26.12
C ALA A 266 -8.99 -18.74 25.14
N THR A 267 -7.74 -18.50 25.50
CA THR A 267 -6.70 -17.92 24.63
C THR A 267 -6.45 -18.83 23.43
N TRP A 268 -6.32 -20.15 23.63
CA TRP A 268 -6.07 -21.10 22.56
C TRP A 268 -7.19 -21.06 21.52
N SER A 269 -8.44 -21.02 21.98
CA SER A 269 -9.59 -20.99 21.09
C SER A 269 -9.64 -19.73 20.23
N VAL A 270 -9.42 -18.55 20.85
CA VAL A 270 -9.44 -17.26 20.13
C VAL A 270 -8.29 -17.17 19.13
N VAL A 271 -7.06 -17.53 19.55
CA VAL A 271 -5.89 -17.52 18.65
C VAL A 271 -6.10 -18.45 17.47
N ALA A 272 -6.57 -19.67 17.70
CA ALA A 272 -6.80 -20.64 16.62
C ALA A 272 -7.86 -20.16 15.60
N GLN A 273 -8.97 -19.57 16.08
CA GLN A 273 -10.01 -19.01 15.21
C GLN A 273 -9.49 -17.86 14.34
N HIS A 274 -8.73 -16.93 14.92
CA HIS A 274 -8.22 -15.78 14.19
C HIS A 274 -7.03 -16.13 13.28
N GLU A 275 -6.22 -17.10 13.65
CA GLU A 275 -5.22 -17.69 12.76
C GLU A 275 -5.87 -18.32 11.52
N ALA A 276 -6.93 -19.10 11.71
CA ALA A 276 -7.68 -19.71 10.59
C ALA A 276 -8.33 -18.63 9.69
N SER A 277 -8.94 -17.60 10.30
CA SER A 277 -9.55 -16.48 9.57
C SER A 277 -8.53 -15.72 8.73
N LEU A 278 -7.37 -15.39 9.31
CA LEU A 278 -6.30 -14.69 8.61
C LEU A 278 -5.76 -15.51 7.44
N ARG A 279 -5.52 -16.80 7.66
CA ARG A 279 -5.05 -17.71 6.57
C ARG A 279 -6.08 -17.85 5.45
N ALA A 280 -7.36 -17.94 5.77
CA ALA A 280 -8.42 -18.03 4.78
C ALA A 280 -8.52 -16.74 3.95
N ALA A 281 -8.51 -15.58 4.61
CA ALA A 281 -8.52 -14.28 3.94
C ALA A 281 -7.27 -14.08 3.04
N ARG A 282 -6.10 -14.46 3.53
CA ARG A 282 -4.85 -14.39 2.78
C ARG A 282 -4.84 -15.34 1.58
N ALA A 283 -5.35 -16.55 1.73
CA ALA A 283 -5.45 -17.52 0.63
C ALA A 283 -6.36 -16.99 -0.48
N PHE A 284 -7.56 -16.50 -0.14
CA PHE A 284 -8.47 -15.89 -1.10
C PHE A 284 -7.86 -14.65 -1.78
N TYR A 285 -7.14 -13.83 -1.01
CA TYR A 285 -6.45 -12.65 -1.53
C TYR A 285 -5.43 -13.01 -2.62
N TYR A 286 -4.52 -13.97 -2.36
CA TYR A 286 -3.51 -14.36 -3.34
C TYR A 286 -4.06 -15.21 -4.49
N ASP A 287 -5.14 -15.96 -4.26
CA ASP A 287 -5.87 -16.67 -5.32
C ASP A 287 -6.40 -15.68 -6.36
N ALA A 288 -7.14 -14.65 -5.93
CA ALA A 288 -7.63 -13.59 -6.80
C ALA A 288 -6.50 -12.82 -7.52
N VAL A 289 -5.41 -12.51 -6.81
CA VAL A 289 -4.23 -11.86 -7.40
C VAL A 289 -3.60 -12.71 -8.50
N ASN A 290 -3.42 -14.01 -8.26
CA ASN A 290 -2.79 -14.93 -9.21
C ASN A 290 -3.66 -15.13 -10.45
N ASP A 291 -4.97 -15.28 -10.29
CA ASP A 291 -5.91 -15.44 -11.41
C ASP A 291 -5.90 -14.18 -12.32
N ALA A 292 -6.00 -13.01 -11.72
CA ALA A 292 -5.93 -11.76 -12.48
C ALA A 292 -4.54 -11.54 -13.11
N TRP A 293 -3.46 -11.95 -12.44
CA TRP A 293 -2.10 -11.89 -12.99
C TRP A 293 -1.94 -12.83 -14.19
N LEU A 294 -2.46 -14.05 -14.10
CA LEU A 294 -2.44 -14.99 -15.23
C LEU A 294 -3.20 -14.41 -16.43
N ALA A 295 -4.37 -13.81 -16.20
CA ALA A 295 -5.14 -13.16 -17.25
C ALA A 295 -4.40 -11.96 -17.86
N ALA A 296 -3.73 -11.13 -17.05
CA ALA A 296 -2.97 -9.97 -17.52
C ALA A 296 -1.75 -10.30 -18.40
N GLN A 297 -1.29 -11.55 -18.38
CA GLN A 297 -0.23 -12.02 -19.27
C GLN A 297 -0.71 -12.22 -20.72
N SER A 298 -2.02 -12.29 -20.94
CA SER A 298 -2.60 -12.29 -22.29
C SER A 298 -2.72 -10.87 -22.84
N SER A 299 -3.05 -10.75 -24.14
CA SER A 299 -3.34 -9.45 -24.76
C SER A 299 -4.76 -8.95 -24.48
N GLU A 300 -5.63 -9.81 -23.95
CA GLU A 300 -7.02 -9.47 -23.65
C GLU A 300 -7.14 -8.71 -22.33
N PRO A 301 -8.07 -7.77 -22.23
CA PRO A 301 -8.35 -7.09 -20.96
C PRO A 301 -8.79 -8.07 -19.87
N VAL A 302 -8.33 -7.84 -18.64
CA VAL A 302 -8.79 -8.63 -17.47
C VAL A 302 -10.30 -8.44 -17.28
N SER A 303 -11.03 -9.54 -17.17
CA SER A 303 -12.50 -9.54 -17.14
C SER A 303 -13.07 -8.78 -15.94
N VAL A 304 -14.35 -8.38 -16.02
CA VAL A 304 -15.06 -7.70 -14.93
C VAL A 304 -15.13 -8.61 -13.70
N GLU A 305 -15.33 -9.91 -13.90
CA GLU A 305 -15.41 -10.91 -12.81
C GLU A 305 -14.09 -10.97 -12.04
N LEU A 306 -12.95 -11.02 -12.72
CA LEU A 306 -11.64 -11.02 -12.06
C LEU A 306 -11.34 -9.66 -11.37
N ARG A 307 -11.70 -8.53 -12.00
CA ARG A 307 -11.57 -7.21 -11.34
C ARG A 307 -12.43 -7.10 -10.10
N ASN A 308 -13.67 -7.65 -10.15
CA ASN A 308 -14.55 -7.72 -8.97
C ASN A 308 -13.95 -8.62 -7.88
N ALA A 309 -13.36 -9.76 -8.25
CA ALA A 309 -12.71 -10.67 -7.29
C ALA A 309 -11.55 -9.97 -6.56
N LEU A 310 -10.73 -9.14 -7.25
CA LEU A 310 -9.67 -8.34 -6.62
C LEU A 310 -10.24 -7.37 -5.56
N ARG A 311 -11.33 -6.66 -5.87
CA ARG A 311 -11.97 -5.72 -4.95
C ARG A 311 -12.58 -6.43 -3.76
N LEU A 312 -13.27 -7.56 -4.01
CA LEU A 312 -13.88 -8.39 -2.98
C LEU A 312 -12.82 -8.93 -2.02
N ALA A 313 -11.73 -9.50 -2.57
CA ALA A 313 -10.62 -10.06 -1.80
C ALA A 313 -9.89 -9.00 -0.96
N ALA A 314 -9.58 -7.82 -1.55
CA ALA A 314 -8.93 -6.73 -0.83
C ALA A 314 -9.78 -6.23 0.35
N THR A 315 -11.09 -6.03 0.14
CA THR A 315 -11.99 -5.57 1.19
C THR A 315 -12.13 -6.61 2.29
N HIS A 316 -12.31 -7.89 1.93
CA HIS A 316 -12.39 -8.99 2.89
C HIS A 316 -11.11 -9.12 3.71
N ALA A 317 -9.94 -9.11 3.06
CA ALA A 317 -8.65 -9.22 3.73
C ALA A 317 -8.43 -8.07 4.74
N THR A 318 -8.71 -6.82 4.34
CA THR A 318 -8.54 -5.66 5.22
C THR A 318 -9.47 -5.73 6.44
N ARG A 319 -10.73 -6.14 6.27
CA ARG A 319 -11.69 -6.26 7.37
C ARG A 319 -11.33 -7.39 8.32
N THR A 320 -10.98 -8.55 7.78
CA THR A 320 -10.52 -9.70 8.58
C THR A 320 -9.24 -9.34 9.36
N ALA A 321 -8.30 -8.63 8.75
CA ALA A 321 -7.09 -8.16 9.41
C ALA A 321 -7.40 -7.26 10.62
N ALA A 322 -8.37 -6.35 10.49
CA ALA A 322 -8.80 -5.50 11.60
C ALA A 322 -9.44 -6.30 12.73
N ASP A 323 -10.26 -7.31 12.41
CA ASP A 323 -10.86 -8.19 13.41
C ASP A 323 -9.80 -9.03 14.15
N VAL A 324 -8.77 -9.52 13.44
CA VAL A 324 -7.63 -10.23 14.04
C VAL A 324 -6.86 -9.31 14.98
N ALA A 325 -6.46 -8.11 14.53
CA ALA A 325 -5.71 -7.15 15.35
C ALA A 325 -6.50 -6.78 16.62
N ARG A 326 -7.81 -6.54 16.51
CA ARG A 326 -8.70 -6.27 17.63
C ARG A 326 -8.72 -7.44 18.63
N ALA A 327 -8.87 -8.67 18.15
CA ALA A 327 -8.93 -9.83 19.04
C ALA A 327 -7.60 -10.04 19.80
N MET A 328 -6.46 -9.76 19.16
CA MET A 328 -5.14 -9.84 19.80
C MET A 328 -4.97 -8.73 20.85
N TYR A 329 -5.43 -7.52 20.55
CA TYR A 329 -5.49 -6.42 21.51
C TYR A 329 -6.37 -6.78 22.73
N ASP A 330 -7.56 -7.33 22.51
CA ASP A 330 -8.49 -7.74 23.58
C ASP A 330 -7.86 -8.82 24.48
N LEU A 331 -7.17 -9.81 23.91
CA LEU A 331 -6.42 -10.83 24.68
C LEU A 331 -5.24 -10.20 25.46
N GLY A 332 -4.62 -9.19 24.92
CA GLY A 332 -3.59 -8.40 25.58
C GLY A 332 -4.10 -7.71 26.86
N GLY A 333 -5.42 -7.41 26.94
CA GLY A 333 -6.07 -6.81 28.10
C GLY A 333 -5.34 -5.55 28.59
N GLY A 334 -5.30 -5.31 29.90
CA GLY A 334 -4.69 -4.10 30.48
C GLY A 334 -3.22 -3.86 30.11
N SER A 335 -2.47 -4.86 29.66
CA SER A 335 -1.10 -4.65 29.17
C SER A 335 -1.07 -4.06 27.76
N ALA A 336 -2.14 -4.21 27.01
CA ALA A 336 -2.21 -3.72 25.63
C ALA A 336 -2.54 -2.22 25.53
N ILE A 337 -2.98 -1.57 26.60
CA ILE A 337 -3.38 -0.15 26.57
C ILE A 337 -2.21 0.83 26.72
N TYR A 338 -1.05 0.37 27.16
CA TYR A 338 0.13 1.22 27.32
C TYR A 338 0.74 1.61 25.96
N ASP A 339 1.31 2.81 25.88
CA ASP A 339 1.92 3.34 24.65
C ASP A 339 3.07 2.46 24.14
N GLU A 340 3.78 1.77 25.03
CA GLU A 340 4.85 0.85 24.67
C GLU A 340 4.35 -0.47 24.05
N SER A 341 3.04 -0.77 24.18
CA SER A 341 2.48 -2.00 23.64
C SER A 341 2.30 -1.91 22.12
N SER A 342 2.91 -2.84 21.39
CA SER A 342 2.68 -2.98 19.95
C SER A 342 1.21 -3.31 19.62
N LEU A 343 0.51 -4.05 20.48
CA LEU A 343 -0.85 -4.50 20.23
C LEU A 343 -1.86 -3.34 20.05
N GLN A 344 -1.77 -2.27 20.89
CA GLN A 344 -2.64 -1.11 20.70
C GLN A 344 -2.30 -0.35 19.43
N ARG A 345 -1.04 -0.25 19.03
CA ARG A 345 -0.63 0.39 17.77
C ARG A 345 -1.18 -0.39 16.59
N ARG A 346 -0.97 -1.72 16.56
CA ARG A 346 -1.51 -2.58 15.49
C ARG A 346 -3.03 -2.53 15.38
N PHE A 347 -3.73 -2.47 16.51
CA PHE A 347 -5.19 -2.28 16.55
C PHE A 347 -5.61 -0.95 15.89
N ARG A 348 -4.97 0.17 16.26
CA ARG A 348 -5.27 1.49 15.73
C ARG A 348 -4.95 1.58 14.23
N ASP A 349 -3.80 1.06 13.81
CA ASP A 349 -3.36 1.01 12.42
C ASP A 349 -4.31 0.19 11.56
N ALA A 350 -4.73 -1.00 12.03
CA ALA A 350 -5.68 -1.85 11.33
C ALA A 350 -7.04 -1.14 11.11
N HIS A 351 -7.54 -0.43 12.13
CA HIS A 351 -8.81 0.30 12.01
C HIS A 351 -8.68 1.53 11.11
N ALA A 352 -7.54 2.24 11.14
CA ALA A 352 -7.26 3.34 10.21
C ALA A 352 -7.27 2.84 8.75
N ALA A 353 -6.66 1.68 8.47
CA ALA A 353 -6.66 1.08 7.14
C ALA A 353 -8.07 0.80 6.60
N THR A 354 -9.02 0.38 7.46
CA THR A 354 -10.40 0.10 7.03
C THR A 354 -11.18 1.32 6.54
N ALA A 355 -10.73 2.53 6.86
CA ALA A 355 -11.36 3.77 6.43
C ALA A 355 -11.00 4.15 4.99
N HIS A 356 -9.98 3.52 4.39
CA HIS A 356 -9.55 3.83 3.04
C HIS A 356 -10.67 3.51 2.01
N PHE A 357 -10.93 4.45 1.08
CA PHE A 357 -12.08 4.36 0.17
C PHE A 357 -12.07 3.12 -0.73
N GLN A 358 -10.92 2.55 -1.02
CA GLN A 358 -10.76 1.35 -1.84
C GLN A 358 -11.22 0.06 -1.15
N VAL A 359 -11.31 0.03 0.17
CA VAL A 359 -11.61 -1.17 0.99
C VAL A 359 -12.65 -0.91 2.08
N ASN A 360 -13.31 0.26 2.05
CA ASN A 360 -14.37 0.58 3.01
C ASN A 360 -15.67 -0.21 2.74
N ALA A 361 -16.68 -0.02 3.59
CA ALA A 361 -17.92 -0.78 3.52
C ALA A 361 -18.69 -0.60 2.19
N ALA A 362 -18.55 0.54 1.48
CA ALA A 362 -19.21 0.77 0.20
C ALA A 362 -18.73 -0.18 -0.90
N THR A 363 -17.54 -0.76 -0.77
CA THR A 363 -17.03 -1.76 -1.72
C THR A 363 -17.86 -3.03 -1.73
N TRP A 364 -18.47 -3.41 -0.59
CA TRP A 364 -19.37 -4.57 -0.53
C TRP A 364 -20.59 -4.37 -1.42
N GLU A 365 -21.15 -3.15 -1.45
CA GLU A 365 -22.29 -2.84 -2.32
C GLU A 365 -21.90 -2.96 -3.79
N LEU A 366 -20.78 -2.38 -4.20
CA LEU A 366 -20.27 -2.47 -5.57
C LEU A 366 -20.11 -3.93 -5.99
N CYS A 367 -19.42 -4.74 -5.20
CA CYS A 367 -19.18 -6.14 -5.50
C CYS A 367 -20.49 -6.95 -5.50
N GLY A 368 -21.37 -6.71 -4.52
CA GLY A 368 -22.66 -7.42 -4.41
C GLY A 368 -23.59 -7.14 -5.58
N ARG A 369 -23.61 -5.92 -6.11
CA ARG A 369 -24.40 -5.58 -7.31
C ARG A 369 -23.94 -6.39 -8.52
N LEU A 370 -22.65 -6.55 -8.71
CA LEU A 370 -22.09 -7.36 -9.81
C LEU A 370 -22.42 -8.85 -9.63
N LEU A 371 -22.31 -9.38 -8.41
CA LEU A 371 -22.68 -10.78 -8.11
C LEU A 371 -24.17 -11.09 -8.31
N LEU A 372 -25.03 -10.06 -8.30
CA LEU A 372 -26.48 -10.16 -8.51
C LEU A 372 -26.89 -9.66 -9.90
N ASP A 373 -25.96 -9.52 -10.84
CA ASP A 373 -26.18 -9.05 -12.22
C ASP A 373 -26.94 -7.71 -12.29
N GLN A 374 -26.74 -6.81 -11.30
CA GLN A 374 -27.36 -5.50 -11.31
C GLN A 374 -26.55 -4.52 -12.17
N PRO A 375 -27.21 -3.56 -12.86
CA PRO A 375 -26.52 -2.52 -13.61
C PRO A 375 -25.52 -1.77 -12.70
N THR A 376 -24.25 -1.80 -13.07
CA THR A 376 -23.16 -1.28 -12.24
C THR A 376 -22.11 -0.62 -13.10
N ASP A 377 -21.69 0.61 -12.71
CA ASP A 377 -20.51 1.23 -13.28
C ASP A 377 -19.25 0.48 -12.81
N THR A 378 -18.52 -0.08 -13.78
CA THR A 378 -17.30 -0.85 -13.53
C THR A 378 -16.01 -0.07 -13.74
N THR A 379 -16.11 1.22 -14.00
CA THR A 379 -14.93 2.09 -14.26
C THR A 379 -13.93 2.08 -13.10
N MET A 380 -14.44 1.95 -11.87
CA MET A 380 -13.64 1.98 -10.65
C MET A 380 -13.31 0.60 -10.06
N LEU A 381 -13.44 -0.47 -10.83
CA LEU A 381 -13.02 -1.82 -10.42
C LEU A 381 -11.52 -2.03 -10.56
#